data_c9b92b1bbbbd1ef1837ff71b40d189d2
#
_entry.id   c9b92b1bbbbd1ef1837ff71b40d189d2
#
_cell.length_a   1.000
_cell.length_b   1.000
_cell.length_c   1.000
_cell.angle_alpha   90.00
_cell.angle_beta   90.00
_cell.angle_gamma   90.00
#
_symmetry.space_group_name_H-M   'P 1'
#
loop_
_entity.id
_entity.type
_entity.pdbx_description
1 polymer ?
#
loop_
_entity_poly.entity_id
_entity_poly.type
_entity_poly.pdbx_seq_one_letter_code
_entity_poly.pdbx_strand_id
1 'polypeptide(L)'
;MTKAASVKSKLFSPSDIQSIMKKAMVNRMREHYHVDWFEESGASYPVRVFLMKDIVTVGIDTSGVSLHKRGYRQLSSKAPITETLAAALIMLTPWRRDRILVDPFCGSGTFPIEAAMIAANIAPGMNRSFTAEEWSNLIPKKAWYDAIDEANSLINDDIEVDIQGYDIDGDVVRAARENAKEAGWII
;
A
#
# COMPACT_ATOMS: atom_id res chain seq x y z
N MET A 1 12.80 12.92 -1.07
CA MET A 1 13.27 12.67 0.32
C MET A 1 13.85 11.28 0.42
N THR A 2 15.06 11.12 0.98
CA THR A 2 15.69 9.80 1.15
C THR A 2 15.27 9.20 2.49
N LYS A 3 14.83 7.95 2.52
CA LYS A 3 14.61 7.19 3.77
C LYS A 3 15.64 6.08 3.86
N ALA A 4 16.23 5.88 5.03
CA ALA A 4 17.23 4.85 5.26
C ALA A 4 16.87 4.00 6.47
N ALA A 5 17.24 2.72 6.40
CA ALA A 5 17.20 1.79 7.52
C ALA A 5 18.46 0.92 7.51
N SER A 6 18.91 0.51 8.69
CA SER A 6 20.09 -0.35 8.84
C SER A 6 19.83 -1.44 9.87
N VAL A 7 20.18 -2.67 9.52
CA VAL A 7 20.02 -3.85 10.37
C VAL A 7 21.32 -4.65 10.37
N LYS A 8 21.90 -4.86 11.55
CA LYS A 8 23.14 -5.65 11.76
C LYS A 8 24.27 -5.28 10.80
N SER A 9 24.47 -3.96 10.55
CA SER A 9 25.50 -3.43 9.67
C SER A 9 26.45 -2.51 10.43
N LYS A 10 27.69 -2.34 9.95
CA LYS A 10 28.70 -1.47 10.55
C LYS A 10 28.26 0.00 10.52
N LEU A 11 27.69 0.45 9.41
CA LEU A 11 27.04 1.75 9.31
C LEU A 11 25.60 1.62 9.80
N PHE A 12 25.33 2.06 11.01
CA PHE A 12 24.06 1.83 11.69
C PHE A 12 23.15 3.07 11.81
N SER A 13 23.70 4.28 11.62
CA SER A 13 22.98 5.54 11.75
C SER A 13 22.16 5.85 10.48
N PRO A 14 20.82 5.83 10.52
CA PRO A 14 19.99 6.17 9.35
C PRO A 14 20.23 7.60 8.84
N SER A 15 20.49 8.57 9.72
CA SER A 15 20.78 9.96 9.36
C SER A 15 22.07 10.10 8.56
N ASP A 16 23.12 9.36 8.95
CA ASP A 16 24.40 9.40 8.24
C ASP A 16 24.27 8.74 6.86
N ILE A 17 23.56 7.60 6.79
CA ILE A 17 23.26 6.94 5.51
C ILE A 17 22.50 7.88 4.57
N GLN A 18 21.48 8.59 5.08
CA GLN A 18 20.73 9.57 4.30
C GLN A 18 21.60 10.71 3.79
N SER A 19 22.46 11.25 4.65
CA SER A 19 23.38 12.34 4.30
C SER A 19 24.40 11.92 3.24
N ILE A 20 25.00 10.75 3.41
CA ILE A 20 25.95 10.18 2.44
C ILE A 20 25.27 9.97 1.09
N MET A 21 24.09 9.36 1.09
CA MET A 21 23.34 9.11 -0.13
C MET A 21 22.94 10.40 -0.83
N LYS A 22 22.39 11.37 -0.08
CA LYS A 22 22.02 12.68 -0.63
C LYS A 22 23.24 13.35 -1.28
N LYS A 23 24.39 13.36 -0.60
CA LYS A 23 25.62 13.95 -1.12
C LYS A 23 26.09 13.25 -2.40
N ALA A 24 26.07 11.92 -2.42
CA ALA A 24 26.47 11.13 -3.60
C ALA A 24 25.57 11.42 -4.80
N MET A 25 24.25 11.47 -4.60
CA MET A 25 23.28 11.80 -5.64
C MET A 25 23.49 13.21 -6.17
N VAL A 26 23.62 14.21 -5.29
CA VAL A 26 23.81 15.61 -5.69
C VAL A 26 25.13 15.77 -6.47
N ASN A 27 26.22 15.16 -6.01
CA ASN A 27 27.49 15.22 -6.73
C ASN A 27 27.36 14.63 -8.13
N ARG A 28 26.76 13.43 -8.25
CA ARG A 28 26.55 12.79 -9.55
C ARG A 28 25.66 13.61 -10.50
N MET A 29 24.61 14.22 -9.96
CA MET A 29 23.72 15.09 -10.74
C MET A 29 24.46 16.36 -11.21
N ARG A 30 25.26 16.99 -10.34
CA ARG A 30 26.09 18.15 -10.71
C ARG A 30 27.05 17.83 -11.86
N GLU A 31 27.75 16.70 -11.77
CA GLU A 31 28.65 16.23 -12.82
C GLU A 31 27.94 16.00 -14.15
N HIS A 32 26.73 15.41 -14.09
CA HIS A 32 25.97 15.04 -15.29
C HIS A 32 25.28 16.22 -15.96
N TYR A 33 24.66 17.09 -15.15
CA TYR A 33 23.85 18.22 -15.66
C TYR A 33 24.62 19.55 -15.72
N HIS A 34 25.84 19.60 -15.18
CA HIS A 34 26.69 20.79 -15.13
C HIS A 34 26.02 22.00 -14.46
N VAL A 35 25.26 21.75 -13.38
CA VAL A 35 24.56 22.76 -12.58
C VAL A 35 24.90 22.60 -11.10
N ASP A 36 25.00 23.72 -10.38
CA ASP A 36 25.33 23.69 -8.95
C ASP A 36 24.11 23.69 -8.04
N TRP A 37 22.97 24.07 -8.57
CA TRP A 37 21.71 24.16 -7.85
C TRP A 37 20.59 23.43 -8.59
N PHE A 38 19.76 22.70 -7.84
CA PHE A 38 18.58 22.01 -8.36
C PHE A 38 17.32 22.61 -7.72
N GLU A 39 16.40 23.03 -8.53
CA GLU A 39 15.09 23.43 -8.03
C GLU A 39 14.32 22.22 -7.47
N GLU A 40 13.71 22.42 -6.29
CA GLU A 40 12.85 21.40 -5.69
C GLU A 40 11.41 21.56 -6.18
N SER A 41 11.24 21.50 -7.51
CA SER A 41 9.95 21.63 -8.21
C SER A 41 9.61 20.34 -8.95
N GLY A 42 8.30 20.11 -9.20
CA GLY A 42 7.82 18.96 -9.96
C GLY A 42 7.63 17.69 -9.14
N ALA A 43 7.60 16.54 -9.84
CA ALA A 43 7.31 15.25 -9.25
C ALA A 43 8.39 14.78 -8.27
N SER A 44 7.94 14.13 -7.20
CA SER A 44 8.84 13.58 -6.18
C SER A 44 9.33 12.17 -6.55
N TYR A 45 10.63 11.93 -6.44
CA TYR A 45 11.28 10.63 -6.64
C TYR A 45 11.92 10.15 -5.34
N PRO A 46 11.14 9.54 -4.40
CA PRO A 46 11.67 9.15 -3.10
C PRO A 46 12.65 7.99 -3.23
N VAL A 47 13.85 8.14 -2.67
CA VAL A 47 14.87 7.08 -2.65
C VAL A 47 14.84 6.37 -1.30
N ARG A 48 14.86 5.04 -1.32
CA ARG A 48 14.95 4.17 -0.16
C ARG A 48 16.33 3.52 -0.13
N VAL A 49 16.99 3.54 1.03
CA VAL A 49 18.25 2.86 1.25
C VAL A 49 18.09 1.90 2.41
N PHE A 50 18.39 0.65 2.18
CA PHE A 50 18.32 -0.38 3.20
C PHE A 50 19.68 -1.10 3.30
N LEU A 51 20.25 -1.10 4.50
CA LEU A 51 21.47 -1.85 4.80
C LEU A 51 21.11 -3.07 5.65
N MET A 52 21.51 -4.24 5.21
CA MET A 52 21.39 -5.47 5.98
C MET A 52 22.69 -6.26 5.89
N LYS A 53 23.33 -6.50 7.04
CA LYS A 53 24.61 -7.25 7.11
C LYS A 53 25.66 -6.69 6.13
N ASP A 54 25.81 -5.37 6.13
CA ASP A 54 26.72 -4.60 5.25
C ASP A 54 26.40 -4.68 3.74
N ILE A 55 25.24 -5.25 3.35
CA ILE A 55 24.74 -5.21 1.97
C ILE A 55 23.81 -4.01 1.83
N VAL A 56 24.06 -3.17 0.83
CA VAL A 56 23.26 -1.99 0.52
C VAL A 56 22.26 -2.30 -0.58
N THR A 57 20.99 -2.03 -0.31
CA THR A 57 19.93 -2.04 -1.33
C THR A 57 19.44 -0.61 -1.52
N VAL A 58 19.43 -0.12 -2.75
CA VAL A 58 18.91 1.19 -3.12
C VAL A 58 17.75 1.00 -4.07
N GLY A 59 16.63 1.67 -3.80
CA GLY A 59 15.44 1.62 -4.65
C GLY A 59 14.76 2.98 -4.73
N ILE A 60 13.94 3.16 -5.76
CA ILE A 60 13.03 4.29 -5.90
C ILE A 60 11.65 3.82 -5.44
N ASP A 61 11.03 4.59 -4.54
CA ASP A 61 9.71 4.28 -4.00
C ASP A 61 8.62 4.77 -4.96
N THR A 62 8.05 3.84 -5.69
CA THR A 62 6.95 4.10 -6.63
C THR A 62 5.60 4.21 -5.95
N SER A 63 5.47 3.63 -4.76
CA SER A 63 4.19 3.47 -4.06
C SER A 63 3.80 4.69 -3.22
N GLY A 64 4.78 5.31 -2.53
CA GLY A 64 4.58 6.44 -1.61
C GLY A 64 3.97 6.02 -0.29
N VAL A 65 2.65 6.15 -0.14
CA VAL A 65 1.93 5.69 1.05
C VAL A 65 2.01 4.16 1.15
N SER A 66 2.18 3.64 2.37
CA SER A 66 2.34 2.20 2.59
C SER A 66 1.21 1.38 1.98
N LEU A 67 1.54 0.25 1.32
CA LEU A 67 0.60 -0.57 0.53
C LEU A 67 -0.56 -1.18 1.34
N HIS A 68 -0.40 -1.33 2.66
CA HIS A 68 -1.50 -1.76 3.51
C HIS A 68 -2.65 -0.74 3.54
N LYS A 69 -2.38 0.53 3.34
CA LYS A 69 -3.42 1.56 3.24
C LYS A 69 -4.11 1.45 1.88
N ARG A 70 -5.19 0.66 1.83
CA ARG A 70 -5.97 0.40 0.60
C ARG A 70 -6.81 1.59 0.15
N GLY A 71 -7.12 2.52 1.06
CA GLY A 71 -8.00 3.67 0.81
C GLY A 71 -9.40 3.52 1.39
N TYR A 72 -9.89 2.31 1.60
CA TYR A 72 -11.25 2.09 2.09
C TYR A 72 -11.44 2.40 3.59
N ARG A 73 -10.37 2.32 4.40
CA ARG A 73 -10.48 2.54 5.85
C ARG A 73 -10.53 4.04 6.16
N GLN A 74 -11.73 4.58 6.25
CA GLN A 74 -11.98 5.95 6.69
C GLN A 74 -12.11 6.03 8.22
N LEU A 75 -12.70 4.99 8.82
CA LEU A 75 -12.91 4.89 10.26
C LEU A 75 -12.10 3.71 10.82
N SER A 76 -11.38 3.95 11.90
CA SER A 76 -10.55 2.91 12.53
C SER A 76 -10.88 2.76 14.01
N SER A 77 -10.88 1.52 14.48
CA SER A 77 -10.83 1.18 15.90
C SER A 77 -9.42 1.37 16.47
N LYS A 78 -9.26 1.19 17.78
CA LYS A 78 -7.93 1.17 18.42
C LYS A 78 -7.13 -0.02 17.87
N ALA A 79 -5.94 0.26 17.30
CA ALA A 79 -4.96 -0.72 16.83
C ALA A 79 -5.51 -1.83 15.89
N PRO A 80 -6.12 -1.49 14.75
CA PRO A 80 -6.60 -2.50 13.80
C PRO A 80 -5.42 -3.28 13.19
N ILE A 81 -5.67 -4.53 12.78
CA ILE A 81 -4.73 -5.29 11.97
C ILE A 81 -4.50 -4.58 10.63
N THR A 82 -3.27 -4.65 10.09
CA THR A 82 -3.00 -4.09 8.78
C THR A 82 -3.66 -4.94 7.68
N GLU A 83 -4.16 -4.28 6.66
CA GLU A 83 -4.89 -4.90 5.54
C GLU A 83 -4.06 -5.98 4.83
N THR A 84 -2.78 -5.69 4.56
CA THR A 84 -1.87 -6.67 3.95
C THR A 84 -1.68 -7.92 4.79
N LEU A 85 -1.64 -7.79 6.13
CA LEU A 85 -1.50 -8.94 7.01
C LEU A 85 -2.80 -9.74 7.05
N ALA A 86 -3.96 -9.08 7.12
CA ALA A 86 -5.26 -9.73 7.08
C ALA A 86 -5.43 -10.53 5.77
N ALA A 87 -5.15 -9.92 4.62
CA ALA A 87 -5.18 -10.60 3.33
C ALA A 87 -4.25 -11.81 3.28
N ALA A 88 -3.01 -11.66 3.75
CA ALA A 88 -2.05 -12.77 3.79
C ALA A 88 -2.53 -13.92 4.68
N LEU A 89 -3.11 -13.63 5.84
CA LEU A 89 -3.66 -14.66 6.73
C LEU A 89 -4.84 -15.39 6.09
N ILE A 90 -5.75 -14.69 5.42
CA ILE A 90 -6.86 -15.30 4.67
C ILE A 90 -6.32 -16.24 3.60
N MET A 91 -5.34 -15.81 2.81
CA MET A 91 -4.73 -16.59 1.73
C MET A 91 -3.97 -17.84 2.23
N LEU A 92 -3.51 -17.84 3.49
CA LEU A 92 -2.88 -19.00 4.13
C LEU A 92 -3.88 -20.02 4.68
N THR A 93 -5.18 -19.66 4.76
CA THR A 93 -6.23 -20.59 5.17
C THR A 93 -6.76 -21.41 3.98
N PRO A 94 -7.47 -22.52 4.20
CA PRO A 94 -8.17 -23.24 3.14
C PRO A 94 -9.50 -22.56 2.73
N TRP A 95 -9.75 -21.33 3.16
CA TRP A 95 -10.95 -20.60 2.80
C TRP A 95 -11.00 -20.31 1.30
N ARG A 96 -12.19 -20.40 0.73
CA ARG A 96 -12.53 -20.07 -0.66
C ARG A 96 -13.90 -19.40 -0.68
N ARG A 97 -14.22 -18.71 -1.74
CA ARG A 97 -15.50 -17.98 -1.92
C ARG A 97 -16.76 -18.84 -1.74
N ASP A 98 -16.66 -20.15 -1.93
CA ASP A 98 -17.73 -21.12 -1.75
C ASP A 98 -17.89 -21.60 -0.28
N ARG A 99 -17.13 -21.02 0.65
CA ARG A 99 -17.16 -21.35 2.08
C ARG A 99 -17.51 -20.14 2.92
N ILE A 100 -18.23 -20.39 4.01
CA ILE A 100 -18.52 -19.35 4.99
C ILE A 100 -17.21 -18.87 5.64
N LEU A 101 -17.08 -17.53 5.77
CA LEU A 101 -16.07 -16.89 6.60
C LEU A 101 -16.76 -16.15 7.74
N VAL A 102 -16.37 -16.45 8.97
CA VAL A 102 -16.91 -15.76 10.15
C VAL A 102 -15.77 -15.15 10.94
N ASP A 103 -15.85 -13.84 11.18
CA ASP A 103 -14.97 -13.12 12.11
C ASP A 103 -15.79 -12.66 13.32
N PRO A 104 -15.68 -13.36 14.48
CA PRO A 104 -16.47 -13.05 15.67
C PRO A 104 -16.00 -11.80 16.43
N PHE A 105 -14.89 -11.19 16.03
CA PHE A 105 -14.28 -9.99 16.63
C PHE A 105 -13.79 -9.03 15.55
N CYS A 106 -14.67 -8.70 14.58
CA CYS A 106 -14.26 -8.08 13.32
C CYS A 106 -13.72 -6.64 13.46
N GLY A 107 -13.96 -5.99 14.58
CA GLY A 107 -13.55 -4.61 14.77
C GLY A 107 -14.06 -3.72 13.64
N SER A 108 -13.18 -2.95 13.02
CA SER A 108 -13.51 -2.10 11.85
C SER A 108 -13.61 -2.87 10.51
N GLY A 109 -13.73 -4.20 10.54
CA GLY A 109 -14.08 -5.05 9.41
C GLY A 109 -12.91 -5.47 8.51
N THR A 110 -11.66 -5.41 8.98
CA THR A 110 -10.50 -5.67 8.09
C THR A 110 -10.53 -7.06 7.46
N PHE A 111 -10.73 -8.13 8.23
CA PHE A 111 -10.80 -9.50 7.71
C PHE A 111 -11.97 -9.71 6.75
N PRO A 112 -13.22 -9.36 7.12
CA PRO A 112 -14.37 -9.48 6.21
C PRO A 112 -14.15 -8.71 4.90
N ILE A 113 -13.64 -7.48 4.95
CA ILE A 113 -13.44 -6.64 3.76
C ILE A 113 -12.35 -7.22 2.85
N GLU A 114 -11.20 -7.59 3.40
CA GLU A 114 -10.12 -8.19 2.59
C GLU A 114 -10.54 -9.54 1.99
N ALA A 115 -11.33 -10.35 2.70
CA ALA A 115 -11.89 -11.59 2.17
C ALA A 115 -12.84 -11.33 1.00
N ALA A 116 -13.73 -10.34 1.14
CA ALA A 116 -14.65 -9.93 0.09
C ALA A 116 -13.91 -9.42 -1.15
N MET A 117 -12.91 -8.56 -0.99
CA MET A 117 -12.06 -8.09 -2.08
C MET A 117 -11.32 -9.23 -2.80
N ILE A 118 -10.79 -10.21 -2.06
CA ILE A 118 -10.14 -11.40 -2.63
C ILE A 118 -11.16 -12.22 -3.42
N ALA A 119 -12.35 -12.46 -2.87
CA ALA A 119 -13.40 -13.24 -3.50
C ALA A 119 -13.87 -12.63 -4.84
N ALA A 120 -14.08 -11.31 -4.87
CA ALA A 120 -14.51 -10.57 -6.05
C ALA A 120 -13.37 -10.19 -7.00
N ASN A 121 -12.14 -10.56 -6.68
CA ASN A 121 -10.95 -10.18 -7.44
C ASN A 121 -10.77 -8.65 -7.59
N ILE A 122 -11.11 -7.90 -6.54
CA ILE A 122 -10.91 -6.44 -6.49
C ILE A 122 -9.44 -6.16 -6.22
N ALA A 123 -8.81 -5.42 -7.11
CA ALA A 123 -7.41 -5.05 -6.93
C ALA A 123 -7.23 -4.08 -5.75
N PRO A 124 -6.31 -4.37 -4.81
CA PRO A 124 -6.16 -3.59 -3.57
C PRO A 124 -5.62 -2.17 -3.78
N GLY A 125 -5.27 -1.81 -5.02
CA GLY A 125 -4.77 -0.49 -5.39
C GLY A 125 -5.83 0.49 -5.92
N MET A 126 -7.08 0.06 -6.09
CA MET A 126 -8.13 0.83 -6.78
C MET A 126 -8.49 2.14 -6.06
N ASN A 127 -8.50 2.14 -4.73
CA ASN A 127 -8.94 3.28 -3.91
C ASN A 127 -7.76 4.06 -3.31
N ARG A 128 -6.60 4.04 -3.97
CA ARG A 128 -5.41 4.80 -3.54
C ARG A 128 -4.64 5.37 -4.72
N SER A 129 -3.81 6.38 -4.45
CA SER A 129 -2.83 6.89 -5.40
C SER A 129 -1.45 6.29 -5.16
N PHE A 130 -0.59 6.39 -6.18
CA PHE A 130 0.80 6.00 -6.15
C PHE A 130 1.71 7.19 -6.50
N THR A 131 2.87 7.31 -5.86
CA THR A 131 3.81 8.40 -6.16
C THR A 131 4.23 8.41 -7.63
N ALA A 132 4.33 7.24 -8.25
CA ALA A 132 4.74 7.11 -9.65
C ALA A 132 3.70 7.64 -10.66
N GLU A 133 2.46 7.91 -10.26
CA GLU A 133 1.46 8.56 -11.11
C GLU A 133 1.85 9.99 -11.50
N GLU A 134 2.65 10.65 -10.65
CA GLU A 134 3.18 11.99 -10.92
C GLU A 134 4.31 12.00 -11.96
N TRP A 135 4.88 10.84 -12.29
CA TRP A 135 6.06 10.71 -13.15
C TRP A 135 5.72 10.70 -14.64
N SER A 136 4.97 11.71 -15.09
CA SER A 136 4.47 11.79 -16.47
C SER A 136 5.56 11.81 -17.55
N ASN A 137 6.81 12.15 -17.18
CA ASN A 137 7.99 12.10 -18.05
C ASN A 137 8.56 10.66 -18.23
N LEU A 138 8.22 9.73 -17.34
CA LEU A 138 8.68 8.34 -17.37
C LEU A 138 7.55 7.37 -17.68
N ILE A 139 6.36 7.61 -17.14
CA ILE A 139 5.19 6.74 -17.27
C ILE A 139 4.05 7.53 -17.90
N PRO A 140 3.63 7.19 -19.11
CA PRO A 140 2.49 7.83 -19.75
C PRO A 140 1.22 7.66 -18.91
N LYS A 141 0.41 8.70 -18.77
CA LYS A 141 -0.89 8.61 -18.06
C LYS A 141 -1.79 7.51 -18.61
N LYS A 142 -1.71 7.23 -19.91
CA LYS A 142 -2.44 6.14 -20.54
C LYS A 142 -2.16 4.79 -19.89
N ALA A 143 -0.91 4.51 -19.48
CA ALA A 143 -0.56 3.24 -18.85
C ALA A 143 -1.29 3.05 -17.49
N TRP A 144 -1.53 4.13 -16.76
CA TRP A 144 -2.32 4.11 -15.53
C TRP A 144 -3.80 3.85 -15.81
N TYR A 145 -4.37 4.52 -16.82
CA TYR A 145 -5.77 4.28 -17.22
C TYR A 145 -5.97 2.86 -17.73
N ASP A 146 -5.08 2.37 -18.59
CA ASP A 146 -5.15 0.99 -19.09
C ASP A 146 -5.09 -0.04 -17.94
N ALA A 147 -4.23 0.18 -16.94
CA ALA A 147 -4.12 -0.70 -15.77
C ALA A 147 -5.39 -0.65 -14.87
N ILE A 148 -5.99 0.52 -14.70
CA ILE A 148 -7.25 0.69 -13.96
C ILE A 148 -8.40 0.01 -14.70
N ASP A 149 -8.49 0.20 -16.03
CA ASP A 149 -9.52 -0.42 -16.86
C ASP A 149 -9.38 -1.95 -16.86
N GLU A 150 -8.16 -2.48 -16.94
CA GLU A 150 -7.89 -3.91 -16.80
C GLU A 150 -8.33 -4.41 -15.42
N ALA A 151 -7.95 -3.74 -14.33
CA ALA A 151 -8.33 -4.13 -12.98
C ALA A 151 -9.85 -4.13 -12.80
N ASN A 152 -10.56 -3.13 -13.32
CA ASN A 152 -12.03 -3.07 -13.30
C ASN A 152 -12.65 -4.22 -14.09
N SER A 153 -12.10 -4.55 -15.27
CA SER A 153 -12.64 -5.63 -16.11
C SER A 153 -12.50 -7.02 -15.48
N LEU A 154 -11.61 -7.17 -14.50
CA LEU A 154 -11.36 -8.42 -13.79
C LEU A 154 -12.20 -8.57 -12.52
N ILE A 155 -12.93 -7.54 -12.11
CA ILE A 155 -13.84 -7.63 -10.96
C ILE A 155 -14.98 -8.58 -11.30
N ASN A 156 -15.31 -9.45 -10.37
CA ASN A 156 -16.43 -10.35 -10.47
C ASN A 156 -17.60 -9.80 -9.62
N ASP A 157 -18.48 -9.05 -10.26
CA ASP A 157 -19.63 -8.40 -9.60
C ASP A 157 -20.77 -9.35 -9.25
N ASP A 158 -20.83 -10.54 -9.91
CA ASP A 158 -21.93 -11.50 -9.77
C ASP A 158 -21.63 -12.60 -8.74
N ILE A 159 -20.65 -12.39 -7.84
CA ILE A 159 -20.31 -13.42 -6.86
C ILE A 159 -21.26 -13.36 -5.66
N GLU A 160 -21.71 -14.53 -5.24
CA GLU A 160 -22.32 -14.74 -3.94
C GLU A 160 -21.27 -15.27 -2.96
N VAL A 161 -21.12 -14.58 -1.82
CA VAL A 161 -20.22 -14.99 -0.74
C VAL A 161 -20.92 -14.86 0.61
N ASP A 162 -20.65 -15.79 1.51
CA ASP A 162 -21.12 -15.73 2.90
C ASP A 162 -19.94 -15.32 3.80
N ILE A 163 -19.85 -14.01 4.06
CA ILE A 163 -18.82 -13.41 4.91
C ILE A 163 -19.51 -12.63 6.02
N GLN A 164 -19.26 -13.02 7.26
CA GLN A 164 -19.93 -12.51 8.44
C GLN A 164 -18.90 -11.90 9.40
N GLY A 165 -19.15 -10.67 9.85
CA GLY A 165 -18.37 -9.99 10.87
C GLY A 165 -19.23 -9.62 12.08
N TYR A 166 -18.75 -9.95 13.27
CA TYR A 166 -19.41 -9.63 14.54
C TYR A 166 -18.47 -8.88 15.45
N ASP A 167 -19.01 -7.97 16.25
CA ASP A 167 -18.31 -7.31 17.34
C ASP A 167 -19.34 -6.92 18.42
N ILE A 168 -18.89 -6.86 19.68
CA ILE A 168 -19.73 -6.43 20.80
C ILE A 168 -20.00 -4.91 20.76
N ASP A 169 -19.09 -4.16 20.14
CA ASP A 169 -19.17 -2.70 20.03
C ASP A 169 -19.92 -2.31 18.74
N GLY A 170 -21.15 -1.82 18.90
CA GLY A 170 -21.99 -1.38 17.78
C GLY A 170 -21.41 -0.21 16.99
N ASP A 171 -20.58 0.65 17.57
CA ASP A 171 -19.92 1.77 16.88
C ASP A 171 -18.87 1.25 15.92
N VAL A 172 -18.13 0.23 16.35
CA VAL A 172 -17.10 -0.41 15.53
C VAL A 172 -17.75 -1.18 14.37
N VAL A 173 -18.89 -1.83 14.58
CA VAL A 173 -19.67 -2.49 13.51
C VAL A 173 -20.19 -1.46 12.49
N ARG A 174 -20.64 -0.28 12.94
CA ARG A 174 -20.99 0.80 12.00
C ARG A 174 -19.80 1.24 11.16
N ALA A 175 -18.63 1.41 11.81
CA ALA A 175 -17.41 1.73 11.09
C ALA A 175 -17.02 0.63 10.07
N ALA A 176 -17.20 -0.64 10.42
CA ALA A 176 -16.95 -1.76 9.51
C ALA A 176 -17.85 -1.68 8.26
N ARG A 177 -19.12 -1.36 8.43
CA ARG A 177 -20.06 -1.21 7.30
C ARG A 177 -19.70 -0.04 6.38
N GLU A 178 -19.31 1.11 6.94
CA GLU A 178 -18.88 2.25 6.12
C GLU A 178 -17.58 1.92 5.37
N ASN A 179 -16.61 1.30 6.03
CA ASN A 179 -15.37 0.86 5.38
C ASN A 179 -15.64 -0.18 4.27
N ALA A 180 -16.62 -1.07 4.45
CA ALA A 180 -17.01 -2.04 3.44
C ALA A 180 -17.59 -1.36 2.19
N LYS A 181 -18.44 -0.34 2.37
CA LYS A 181 -18.97 0.47 1.25
C LYS A 181 -17.86 1.17 0.47
N GLU A 182 -16.89 1.77 1.18
CA GLU A 182 -15.72 2.40 0.55
C GLU A 182 -14.85 1.40 -0.22
N ALA A 183 -14.85 0.13 0.18
CA ALA A 183 -14.18 -0.96 -0.52
C ALA A 183 -14.98 -1.50 -1.74
N GLY A 184 -16.18 -0.99 -1.98
CA GLY A 184 -17.07 -1.43 -3.05
C GLY A 184 -18.04 -2.55 -2.66
N TRP A 185 -18.18 -2.82 -1.34
CA TRP A 185 -19.13 -3.84 -0.83
C TRP A 185 -20.32 -3.20 -0.15
N ILE A 186 -21.52 -3.68 -0.53
CA ILE A 186 -22.76 -3.37 0.20
C ILE A 186 -23.05 -4.60 1.08
N ILE A 187 -22.97 -4.42 2.39
CA ILE A 187 -23.28 -5.43 3.41
C ILE A 187 -24.69 -5.18 3.94
#